data_50a1ffc427cb639719662a1e232140c6
#
_entry.id   50a1ffc427cb639719662a1e232140c6
#
_cell.length_a   1.000
_cell.length_b   1.000
_cell.length_c   1.000
_cell.angle_alpha   90.00
_cell.angle_beta   90.00
_cell.angle_gamma   90.00
#
_symmetry.space_group_name_H-M   'P 1'
#
loop_
_entity.id
_entity.type
_entity.pdbx_description
1 polymer ?
#
loop_
_entity_poly.entity_id
_entity_poly.type
_entity_poly.pdbx_seq_one_letter_code
_entity_poly.pdbx_strand_id
1 'polypeptide(L)'
;MDDERLKQGGNRYFRELLQRIRDKPFVGMTNFKGNYVTKDDVKIAKNYLSEIELQRLNLLVSGFLDFAEFQALEMNPMTMKDWIEALDNQIIAHKRKVLIGKGNISHKQAIEKAEKEFAIYRKREMELLESDFDKEIKELKDNDLK
;
A
#
# COMPACT_ATOMS: atom_id res chain seq x y z
N MET A 1 -7.75 -15.01 -25.12
CA MET A 1 -6.29 -14.93 -24.86
C MET A 1 -5.89 -13.87 -23.86
N ASP A 2 -6.65 -12.80 -23.72
CA ASP A 2 -6.30 -11.70 -22.80
C ASP A 2 -6.80 -11.87 -21.36
N ASP A 3 -7.78 -12.72 -21.12
CA ASP A 3 -8.36 -12.96 -19.80
C ASP A 3 -7.40 -13.59 -18.79
N GLU A 4 -6.53 -14.49 -19.22
CA GLU A 4 -5.54 -15.10 -18.33
C GLU A 4 -4.39 -14.14 -18.01
N ARG A 5 -4.00 -13.30 -18.94
CA ARG A 5 -2.97 -12.26 -18.71
C ARG A 5 -3.48 -11.18 -17.77
N LEU A 6 -4.74 -10.81 -17.84
CA LEU A 6 -5.37 -9.84 -16.94
C LEU A 6 -5.53 -10.41 -15.53
N LYS A 7 -5.93 -11.68 -15.41
CA LYS A 7 -5.95 -12.40 -14.13
C LYS A 7 -4.55 -12.57 -13.52
N GLN A 8 -3.55 -12.82 -14.35
CA GLN A 8 -2.15 -12.87 -13.92
C GLN A 8 -1.61 -11.50 -13.53
N GLY A 9 -2.06 -10.42 -14.17
CA GLY A 9 -1.67 -9.05 -13.84
C GLY A 9 -2.16 -8.61 -12.46
N GLY A 10 -3.42 -8.90 -12.12
CA GLY A 10 -3.99 -8.62 -10.80
C GLY A 10 -3.30 -9.44 -9.69
N ASN A 11 -3.06 -10.72 -9.93
CA ASN A 11 -2.30 -11.59 -9.03
C ASN A 11 -0.86 -11.12 -8.84
N ARG A 12 -0.24 -10.63 -9.89
CA ARG A 12 1.12 -10.10 -9.85
C ARG A 12 1.22 -8.86 -8.98
N TYR A 13 0.27 -7.93 -9.11
CA TYR A 13 0.23 -6.71 -8.30
C TYR A 13 0.12 -7.02 -6.81
N PHE A 14 -0.81 -7.88 -6.43
CA PHE A 14 -0.96 -8.31 -5.03
C PHE A 14 0.23 -9.12 -4.52
N ARG A 15 0.84 -9.96 -5.35
CA ARG A 15 2.09 -10.64 -5.00
C ARG A 15 3.23 -9.66 -4.76
N GLU A 16 3.39 -8.68 -5.62
CA GLU A 16 4.39 -7.64 -5.45
C GLU A 16 4.15 -6.83 -4.18
N LEU A 17 2.88 -6.50 -3.88
CA LEU A 17 2.52 -5.83 -2.64
C LEU A 17 2.85 -6.68 -1.42
N LEU A 18 2.50 -7.97 -1.43
CA LEU A 18 2.83 -8.90 -0.35
C LEU A 18 4.35 -9.11 -0.19
N GLN A 19 5.10 -9.10 -1.29
CA GLN A 19 6.56 -9.15 -1.24
C GLN A 19 7.17 -7.87 -0.70
N ARG A 20 6.55 -6.72 -0.94
CA ARG A 20 6.98 -5.44 -0.38
C ARG A 20 6.82 -5.38 1.13
N ILE A 21 5.85 -6.10 1.69
CA ILE A 21 5.60 -6.17 3.13
C ILE A 21 6.62 -7.06 3.83
N ARG A 22 7.14 -8.07 3.14
CA ARG A 22 8.00 -9.09 3.73
C ARG A 22 9.44 -8.61 3.90
N ASP A 23 9.97 -8.78 5.12
CA ASP A 23 11.39 -8.60 5.46
C ASP A 23 12.05 -7.26 5.06
N LYS A 24 11.28 -6.25 4.74
CA LYS A 24 11.79 -4.94 4.36
C LYS A 24 11.79 -3.95 5.52
N PRO A 25 12.65 -2.91 5.48
CA PRO A 25 12.58 -1.80 6.42
C PRO A 25 11.17 -1.20 6.43
N PHE A 26 10.67 -0.88 7.63
CA PHE A 26 9.33 -0.32 7.82
C PHE A 26 8.19 -1.17 7.22
N VAL A 27 8.35 -2.50 7.23
CA VAL A 27 7.38 -3.45 6.65
C VAL A 27 7.14 -3.21 5.14
N GLY A 28 8.08 -2.57 4.45
CA GLY A 28 7.98 -2.21 3.04
C GLY A 28 7.16 -0.96 2.75
N MET A 29 6.72 -0.23 3.75
CA MET A 29 6.03 1.04 3.57
C MET A 29 6.96 2.16 3.12
N THR A 30 6.46 3.04 2.28
CA THR A 30 7.15 4.24 1.80
C THR A 30 6.69 5.49 2.52
N ASN A 31 5.53 5.44 3.14
CA ASN A 31 4.92 6.53 3.89
C ASN A 31 4.14 6.00 5.08
N PHE A 32 4.18 6.71 6.19
CA PHE A 32 3.39 6.42 7.39
C PHE A 32 3.25 7.68 8.24
N LYS A 33 2.25 7.69 9.09
CA LYS A 33 1.94 8.83 9.95
C LYS A 33 2.86 8.83 11.18
N GLY A 34 3.56 9.93 11.41
CA GLY A 34 4.44 10.09 12.57
C GLY A 34 5.87 9.58 12.36
N ASN A 35 6.61 9.37 13.43
CA ASN A 35 8.03 9.03 13.41
C ASN A 35 8.32 7.52 13.49
N TYR A 36 7.32 6.73 13.72
CA TYR A 36 7.43 5.27 13.83
C TYR A 36 6.19 4.60 13.25
N VAL A 37 6.37 3.36 12.80
CA VAL A 37 5.29 2.57 12.19
C VAL A 37 4.33 2.09 13.27
N THR A 38 3.03 2.34 13.06
CA THR A 38 1.96 1.86 13.93
C THR A 38 1.19 0.69 13.30
N LYS A 39 0.43 -0.03 14.13
CA LYS A 39 -0.45 -1.10 13.66
C LYS A 39 -1.51 -0.61 12.67
N ASP A 40 -1.97 0.62 12.80
CA ASP A 40 -2.95 1.21 11.89
C ASP A 40 -2.32 1.58 10.54
N ASP A 41 -1.07 2.05 10.52
CA ASP A 41 -0.35 2.38 9.30
C ASP A 41 -0.21 1.19 8.36
N VAL A 42 0.06 -0.01 8.89
CA VAL A 42 0.27 -1.22 8.08
C VAL A 42 -0.99 -1.71 7.37
N LYS A 43 -2.16 -1.25 7.77
CA LYS A 43 -3.45 -1.59 7.16
C LYS A 43 -3.81 -0.72 5.96
N ILE A 44 -3.10 0.36 5.75
CA ILE A 44 -3.38 1.34 4.69
C ILE A 44 -2.57 1.01 3.45
N ALA A 45 -3.22 0.53 2.41
CA ALA A 45 -2.57 0.10 1.16
C ALA A 45 -1.74 1.22 0.50
N LYS A 46 -2.19 2.46 0.56
CA LYS A 46 -1.48 3.62 0.01
C LYS A 46 -0.08 3.81 0.60
N ASN A 47 0.15 3.37 1.82
CA ASN A 47 1.44 3.50 2.49
C ASN A 47 2.54 2.64 1.87
N TYR A 48 2.18 1.65 1.06
CA TYR A 48 3.11 0.77 0.35
C TYR A 48 3.43 1.21 -1.08
N LEU A 49 2.78 2.27 -1.57
CA LEU A 49 3.01 2.80 -2.91
C LEU A 49 4.28 3.67 -2.92
N SER A 50 5.07 3.54 -3.99
CA SER A 50 6.16 4.47 -4.23
C SER A 50 5.62 5.88 -4.53
N GLU A 51 6.46 6.90 -4.41
CA GLU A 51 6.07 8.28 -4.70
C GLU A 51 5.47 8.43 -6.09
N ILE A 52 6.08 7.81 -7.08
CA ILE A 52 5.59 7.84 -8.47
C ILE A 52 4.26 7.10 -8.64
N GLU A 53 4.10 5.97 -7.97
CA GLU A 53 2.83 5.22 -7.98
C GLU A 53 1.70 6.02 -7.33
N LEU A 54 1.99 6.71 -6.23
CA LEU A 54 1.05 7.58 -5.54
C LEU A 54 0.67 8.79 -6.39
N GLN A 55 1.63 9.42 -7.06
CA GLN A 55 1.38 10.49 -8.02
C GLN A 55 0.44 10.04 -9.15
N ARG A 56 0.71 8.88 -9.74
CA ARG A 56 -0.13 8.32 -10.80
C ARG A 56 -1.55 8.04 -10.32
N LEU A 57 -1.70 7.49 -9.11
CA LEU A 57 -3.01 7.25 -8.51
C LEU A 57 -3.77 8.57 -8.29
N ASN A 58 -3.11 9.58 -7.75
CA ASN A 58 -3.72 10.88 -7.51
C ASN A 58 -4.17 11.55 -8.81
N LEU A 59 -3.39 11.45 -9.88
CA LEU A 59 -3.76 11.96 -11.20
C LEU A 59 -4.99 11.23 -11.79
N LEU A 60 -5.05 9.92 -11.65
CA LEU A 60 -6.21 9.15 -12.07
C LEU A 60 -7.48 9.54 -11.31
N VAL A 61 -7.39 9.68 -10.00
CA VAL A 61 -8.50 10.08 -9.15
C VAL A 61 -8.95 11.50 -9.48
N SER A 62 -8.03 12.45 -9.63
CA SER A 62 -8.33 13.83 -9.99
C SER A 62 -9.01 13.92 -11.36
N GLY A 63 -8.52 13.20 -12.35
CA GLY A 63 -9.12 13.17 -13.68
C GLY A 63 -10.52 12.56 -13.68
N PHE A 64 -10.77 11.55 -12.86
CA PHE A 64 -12.10 10.98 -12.70
C PHE A 64 -13.07 11.93 -12.00
N LEU A 65 -12.61 12.65 -10.99
CA LEU A 65 -13.42 13.67 -10.31
C LEU A 65 -13.75 14.85 -11.23
N ASP A 66 -12.80 15.28 -12.06
CA ASP A 66 -13.04 16.33 -13.09
C ASP A 66 -14.09 15.87 -14.11
N PHE A 67 -14.02 14.63 -14.55
CA PHE A 67 -15.03 14.03 -15.39
C PHE A 67 -16.41 14.00 -14.72
N ALA A 68 -16.47 13.64 -13.44
CA ALA A 68 -17.71 13.61 -12.67
C ALA A 68 -18.32 15.02 -12.54
N GLU A 69 -17.51 16.03 -12.27
CA GLU A 69 -17.94 17.44 -12.22
C GLU A 69 -18.47 17.91 -13.58
N PHE A 70 -17.79 17.58 -14.65
CA PHE A 70 -18.26 17.89 -16.02
C PHE A 70 -19.63 17.29 -16.31
N GLN A 71 -19.85 16.01 -15.96
CA GLN A 71 -21.14 15.37 -16.13
C GLN A 71 -22.24 16.04 -15.31
N ALA A 72 -21.92 16.48 -14.10
CA ALA A 72 -22.86 17.20 -13.25
C ALA A 72 -23.23 18.57 -13.84
N LEU A 73 -22.28 19.31 -14.38
CA LEU A 73 -22.52 20.60 -15.05
C LEU A 73 -23.38 20.45 -16.31
N GLU A 74 -23.17 19.39 -17.07
CA GLU A 74 -23.98 19.04 -18.25
C GLU A 74 -25.36 18.46 -17.88
N MET A 75 -25.65 18.30 -16.60
CA MET A 75 -26.88 17.68 -16.08
C MET A 75 -27.15 16.28 -16.66
N ASN A 76 -26.10 15.54 -16.95
CA ASN A 76 -26.21 14.15 -17.43
C ASN A 76 -26.42 13.20 -16.25
N PRO A 77 -27.60 12.55 -16.13
CA PRO A 77 -27.80 11.56 -15.08
C PRO A 77 -26.94 10.34 -15.35
N MET A 78 -26.25 9.85 -14.33
CA MET A 78 -25.40 8.66 -14.43
C MET A 78 -25.81 7.63 -13.38
N THR A 79 -25.95 6.38 -13.82
CA THR A 79 -26.16 5.23 -12.95
C THR A 79 -24.82 4.73 -12.40
N MET A 80 -24.85 3.85 -11.40
CA MET A 80 -23.62 3.21 -10.90
C MET A 80 -22.90 2.42 -12.00
N LYS A 81 -23.64 1.82 -12.91
CA LYS A 81 -23.07 1.13 -14.07
C LYS A 81 -22.31 2.09 -14.97
N ASP A 82 -22.87 3.26 -15.25
CA ASP A 82 -22.24 4.30 -16.07
C ASP A 82 -20.94 4.79 -15.42
N TRP A 83 -20.93 4.98 -14.11
CA TRP A 83 -19.74 5.37 -13.35
C TRP A 83 -18.63 4.31 -13.40
N ILE A 84 -18.99 3.03 -13.30
CA ILE A 84 -18.03 1.91 -13.40
C ILE A 84 -17.42 1.87 -14.80
N GLU A 85 -18.24 1.98 -15.85
CA GLU A 85 -17.78 2.02 -17.24
C GLU A 85 -16.88 3.23 -17.50
N ALA A 86 -17.23 4.40 -16.98
CA ALA A 86 -16.43 5.62 -17.10
C ALA A 86 -15.06 5.47 -16.42
N LEU A 87 -15.01 4.89 -15.24
CA LEU A 87 -13.76 4.62 -14.53
C LEU A 87 -12.88 3.63 -15.31
N ASP A 88 -13.45 2.55 -15.80
CA ASP A 88 -12.76 1.54 -16.60
C ASP A 88 -12.17 2.16 -17.88
N ASN A 89 -12.96 2.98 -18.58
CA ASN A 89 -12.53 3.68 -19.78
C ASN A 89 -11.39 4.66 -19.50
N GLN A 90 -11.42 5.34 -18.37
CA GLN A 90 -10.35 6.23 -17.96
C GLN A 90 -9.06 5.49 -17.66
N ILE A 91 -9.12 4.38 -16.97
CA ILE A 91 -7.97 3.51 -16.69
C ILE A 91 -7.35 3.01 -17.98
N ILE A 92 -8.17 2.58 -18.93
CA ILE A 92 -7.74 2.12 -20.26
C ILE A 92 -7.11 3.26 -21.07
N ALA A 93 -7.72 4.46 -21.04
CA ALA A 93 -7.20 5.65 -21.73
C ALA A 93 -5.81 6.03 -21.24
N HIS A 94 -5.50 5.79 -19.96
CA HIS A 94 -4.17 5.96 -19.39
C HIS A 94 -3.23 4.78 -19.66
N LYS A 95 -3.60 3.87 -20.55
CA LYS A 95 -2.83 2.67 -20.91
C LYS A 95 -2.56 1.75 -19.72
N ARG A 96 -3.49 1.70 -18.78
CA ARG A 96 -3.47 0.81 -17.62
C ARG A 96 -4.47 -0.32 -17.80
N LYS A 97 -4.23 -1.43 -17.11
CA LYS A 97 -5.12 -2.59 -17.16
C LYS A 97 -6.15 -2.50 -16.04
N VAL A 98 -7.40 -2.79 -16.39
CA VAL A 98 -8.48 -2.91 -15.41
C VAL A 98 -8.43 -4.27 -14.75
N LEU A 99 -8.58 -4.30 -13.42
CA LEU A 99 -8.71 -5.55 -12.68
C LEU A 99 -10.10 -6.15 -12.96
N ILE A 100 -10.10 -7.39 -13.45
CA ILE A 100 -11.34 -8.12 -13.66
C ILE A 100 -11.68 -8.91 -12.40
N GLY A 101 -12.85 -8.63 -11.81
CA GLY A 101 -13.33 -9.25 -10.58
C GLY A 101 -12.75 -8.64 -9.31
N LYS A 102 -12.99 -9.29 -8.19
CA LYS A 102 -12.60 -8.81 -6.85
C LYS A 102 -11.14 -9.09 -6.48
N GLY A 103 -10.39 -9.77 -7.33
CA GLY A 103 -9.06 -10.27 -6.99
C GLY A 103 -9.13 -11.56 -6.15
N ASN A 104 -7.96 -12.13 -5.85
CA ASN A 104 -7.85 -13.43 -5.17
C ASN A 104 -7.61 -13.32 -3.66
N ILE A 105 -7.32 -12.11 -3.17
CA ILE A 105 -7.02 -11.86 -1.75
C ILE A 105 -8.12 -10.97 -1.19
N SER A 106 -8.79 -11.44 -0.14
CA SER A 106 -9.80 -10.65 0.55
C SER A 106 -9.14 -9.54 1.40
N HIS A 107 -9.90 -8.49 1.69
CA HIS A 107 -9.47 -7.43 2.59
C HIS A 107 -9.03 -7.99 3.96
N LYS A 108 -9.78 -8.96 4.49
CA LYS A 108 -9.45 -9.64 5.74
C LYS A 108 -8.08 -10.33 5.69
N GLN A 109 -7.80 -11.08 4.62
CA GLN A 109 -6.51 -11.73 4.42
C GLN A 109 -5.35 -10.74 4.33
N ALA A 110 -5.55 -9.62 3.65
CA ALA A 110 -4.57 -8.56 3.55
C ALA A 110 -4.26 -7.93 4.92
N ILE A 111 -5.29 -7.64 5.71
CA ILE A 111 -5.14 -7.09 7.06
C ILE A 111 -4.44 -8.09 7.99
N GLU A 112 -4.84 -9.35 8.00
CA GLU A 112 -4.20 -10.41 8.80
C GLU A 112 -2.71 -10.55 8.45
N LYS A 113 -2.37 -10.52 7.18
CA LYS A 113 -0.98 -10.56 6.72
C LYS A 113 -0.19 -9.34 7.19
N ALA A 114 -0.75 -8.15 7.03
CA ALA A 114 -0.12 -6.90 7.46
C ALA A 114 0.12 -6.87 8.98
N GLU A 115 -0.85 -7.29 9.77
CA GLU A 115 -0.71 -7.39 11.23
C GLU A 115 0.35 -8.41 11.66
N LYS A 116 0.41 -9.55 10.99
CA LYS A 116 1.41 -10.59 11.23
C LYS A 116 2.82 -10.08 10.95
N GLU A 117 3.02 -9.44 9.82
CA GLU A 117 4.33 -8.87 9.45
C GLU A 117 4.71 -7.70 10.37
N PHE A 118 3.75 -6.91 10.80
CA PHE A 118 3.98 -5.85 11.80
C PHE A 118 4.44 -6.40 13.15
N ALA A 119 3.86 -7.49 13.62
CA ALA A 119 4.28 -8.14 14.87
C ALA A 119 5.73 -8.61 14.78
N ILE A 120 6.14 -9.20 13.65
CA ILE A 120 7.52 -9.62 13.40
C ILE A 120 8.47 -8.40 13.37
N TYR A 121 8.09 -7.36 12.65
CA TYR A 121 8.85 -6.12 12.56
C TYR A 121 9.06 -5.48 13.94
N ARG A 122 7.99 -5.34 14.73
CA ARG A 122 8.04 -4.76 16.06
C ARG A 122 8.96 -5.55 17.01
N LYS A 123 8.91 -6.87 16.93
CA LYS A 123 9.79 -7.73 17.71
C LYS A 123 11.26 -7.49 17.37
N ARG A 124 11.60 -7.40 16.08
CA ARG A 124 12.97 -7.09 15.62
C ARG A 124 13.43 -5.71 16.10
N GLU A 125 12.58 -4.70 15.98
CA GLU A 125 12.89 -3.35 16.48
C GLU A 125 13.16 -3.33 17.97
N MET A 126 12.37 -4.03 18.78
CA MET A 126 12.57 -4.15 20.22
C MET A 126 13.89 -4.87 20.56
N GLU A 127 14.22 -5.95 19.87
CA GLU A 127 15.48 -6.68 20.03
C GLU A 127 16.69 -5.80 19.69
N LEU A 128 16.61 -4.99 18.64
CA LEU A 128 17.65 -4.04 18.28
C LEU A 128 17.83 -2.95 19.34
N LEU A 129 16.76 -2.38 19.85
CA LEU A 129 16.80 -1.37 20.93
C LEU A 129 17.39 -1.93 22.22
N GLU A 130 17.02 -3.15 22.61
CA GLU A 130 17.61 -3.83 23.78
C GLU A 130 19.10 -4.08 23.56
N SER A 131 19.50 -4.54 22.39
CA SER A 131 20.92 -4.76 22.06
C SER A 131 21.74 -3.47 22.09
N ASP A 132 21.22 -2.38 21.59
CA ASP A 132 21.91 -1.07 21.61
C ASP A 132 22.00 -0.52 23.04
N PHE A 133 20.95 -0.66 23.83
CA PHE A 133 20.94 -0.29 25.24
C PHE A 133 21.97 -1.09 26.06
N ASP A 134 22.06 -2.39 25.83
CA ASP A 134 23.04 -3.26 26.48
C ASP A 134 24.48 -2.87 26.13
N LYS A 135 24.75 -2.46 24.90
CA LYS A 135 26.04 -1.96 24.45
C LYS A 135 26.41 -0.66 25.18
N GLU A 136 25.49 0.29 25.24
CA GLU A 136 25.70 1.55 25.95
C GLU A 136 25.99 1.33 27.44
N ILE A 137 25.26 0.42 28.10
CA ILE A 137 25.53 0.08 29.51
C ILE A 137 26.94 -0.52 29.69
N LYS A 138 27.37 -1.38 28.78
CA LYS A 138 28.73 -1.95 28.82
C LYS A 138 29.81 -0.86 28.69
N GLU A 139 29.64 0.03 27.72
CA GLU A 139 30.56 1.14 27.49
C GLU A 139 30.64 2.08 28.70
N LEU A 140 29.52 2.37 29.35
CA LEU A 140 29.47 3.16 30.57
C LEU A 140 30.21 2.46 31.73
N LYS A 141 29.99 1.16 31.93
CA LYS A 141 30.67 0.37 32.95
C LYS A 141 32.18 0.29 32.71
N ASP A 142 32.61 0.14 31.46
CA ASP A 142 34.03 0.10 31.12
C ASP A 142 34.70 1.47 31.29
N ASN A 143 33.98 2.57 31.13
CA ASN A 143 34.48 3.92 31.38
C ASN A 143 34.56 4.25 32.88
N ASP A 144 33.67 3.71 33.69
CA ASP A 144 33.74 3.90 35.17
C ASP A 144 34.84 3.10 35.84
N LEU A 145 35.41 2.10 35.15
CA LEU A 145 36.53 1.29 35.61
C LEU A 145 37.92 1.88 35.26
N LYS A 146 37.95 2.96 34.52
CA LYS A 146 39.17 3.72 34.19
C LYS A 146 39.32 4.96 35.07
#